data_6a4a5692e0ed5f065583a83fe249aad1
#
_entry.id   6a4a5692e0ed5f065583a83fe249aad1
#
_cell.length_a   1.000
_cell.length_b   1.000
_cell.length_c   1.000
_cell.angle_alpha   90.00
_cell.angle_beta   90.00
_cell.angle_gamma   90.00
#
_symmetry.space_group_name_H-M   'P 1'
#
loop_
_entity.id
_entity.type
_entity.pdbx_description
1 polymer ?
#
loop_
_entity_poly.entity_id
_entity_poly.type
_entity_poly.pdbx_seq_one_letter_code
_entity_poly.pdbx_strand_id
1 'polypeptide(L)'
;MLRTRPLVGYGFALGVWLAAFVLRAALADWFPPGFPYLTFFPAVVVAAYFAGLWPSVLTAVLSGLSAWWFWIGAPGFDWSAATAVALLFFAFVVAVDIFFIVGMTSARGKLEAEAARSAALAQSRDLLYREVQHRVSNNIQVVSSLLRLEAGM
;
A
#
# COMPACT_ATOMS: atom_id res chain seq x y z
N MET A 1 -1.58 -8.47 -5.97
CA MET A 1 -1.58 -7.56 -4.83
C MET A 1 -2.63 -8.00 -3.83
N LEU A 2 -2.32 -8.08 -2.53
CA LEU A 2 -3.23 -8.60 -1.49
C LEU A 2 -4.47 -7.71 -1.28
N ARG A 3 -4.36 -6.41 -1.60
CA ARG A 3 -5.43 -5.42 -1.45
C ARG A 3 -6.66 -5.64 -2.34
N THR A 4 -6.52 -6.37 -3.44
CA THR A 4 -7.63 -6.64 -4.38
C THR A 4 -8.41 -7.91 -4.03
N ARG A 5 -7.88 -8.74 -3.12
CA ARG A 5 -8.52 -9.98 -2.67
C ARG A 5 -8.72 -9.93 -1.15
N PRO A 6 -9.88 -9.50 -0.65
CA PRO A 6 -10.08 -9.24 0.77
C PRO A 6 -9.77 -10.45 1.66
N LEU A 7 -10.21 -11.66 1.29
CA LEU A 7 -9.96 -12.88 2.07
C LEU A 7 -8.46 -13.18 2.22
N VAL A 8 -7.68 -12.97 1.14
CA VAL A 8 -6.22 -13.17 1.18
C VAL A 8 -5.55 -12.10 2.07
N GLY A 9 -6.05 -10.86 2.02
CA GLY A 9 -5.57 -9.78 2.89
C GLY A 9 -5.79 -10.07 4.38
N TYR A 10 -6.96 -10.58 4.75
CA TYR A 10 -7.22 -10.98 6.14
C TYR A 10 -6.42 -12.21 6.57
N GLY A 11 -6.26 -13.21 5.68
CA GLY A 11 -5.39 -14.38 5.95
C GLY A 11 -3.94 -13.96 6.19
N PHE A 12 -3.42 -13.02 5.38
CA PHE A 12 -2.09 -12.45 5.56
C PHE A 12 -1.97 -11.70 6.90
N ALA A 13 -2.95 -10.88 7.26
CA ALA A 13 -2.98 -10.14 8.52
C ALA A 13 -2.94 -11.06 9.74
N LEU A 14 -3.73 -12.15 9.72
CA LEU A 14 -3.72 -13.17 10.75
C LEU A 14 -2.36 -13.90 10.83
N GLY A 15 -1.75 -14.22 9.68
CA GLY A 15 -0.43 -14.84 9.64
C GLY A 15 0.66 -13.96 10.24
N VAL A 16 0.65 -12.66 9.91
CA VAL A 16 1.60 -11.67 10.44
C VAL A 16 1.38 -11.46 11.94
N TRP A 17 0.13 -11.36 12.40
CA TRP A 17 -0.18 -11.30 13.84
C TRP A 17 0.31 -12.54 14.59
N LEU A 18 0.03 -13.74 14.05
CA LEU A 18 0.47 -15.00 14.66
C LEU A 18 2.00 -15.08 14.75
N ALA A 19 2.70 -14.69 13.68
CA ALA A 19 4.16 -14.66 13.68
C ALA A 19 4.71 -13.71 14.75
N ALA A 20 4.11 -12.51 14.89
CA ALA A 20 4.50 -11.56 15.94
C ALA A 20 4.19 -12.07 17.35
N PHE A 21 3.06 -12.77 17.52
CA PHE A 21 2.68 -13.40 18.79
C PHE A 21 3.65 -14.51 19.18
N VAL A 22 3.96 -15.42 18.26
CA VAL A 22 4.93 -16.51 18.50
C VAL A 22 6.31 -15.95 18.79
N LEU A 23 6.76 -14.94 18.03
CA LEU A 23 8.02 -14.27 18.27
C LEU A 23 8.05 -13.60 19.65
N ARG A 24 6.97 -12.92 20.05
CA ARG A 24 6.86 -12.30 21.37
C ARG A 24 6.90 -13.34 22.49
N ALA A 25 6.22 -14.47 22.31
CA ALA A 25 6.22 -15.57 23.27
C ALA A 25 7.59 -16.24 23.37
N ALA A 26 8.25 -16.48 22.24
CA ALA A 26 9.60 -17.08 22.20
C ALA A 26 10.68 -16.19 22.84
N LEU A 27 10.51 -14.87 22.79
CA LEU A 27 11.43 -13.89 23.35
C LEU A 27 10.99 -13.37 24.72
N ALA A 28 10.02 -14.02 25.39
CA ALA A 28 9.45 -13.53 26.64
C ALA A 28 10.51 -13.33 27.72
N ASP A 29 11.48 -14.27 27.85
CA ASP A 29 12.54 -14.24 28.87
C ASP A 29 13.64 -13.20 28.54
N TRP A 30 13.71 -12.73 27.29
CA TRP A 30 14.75 -11.78 26.85
C TRP A 30 14.27 -10.33 26.92
N PHE A 31 12.98 -10.09 26.93
CA PHE A 31 12.43 -8.74 27.00
C PHE A 31 12.24 -8.30 28.44
N PRO A 32 12.72 -7.10 28.79
CA PRO A 32 12.46 -6.54 30.10
C PRO A 32 10.96 -6.30 30.32
N PRO A 33 10.50 -6.34 31.59
CA PRO A 33 9.12 -5.94 31.92
C PRO A 33 8.81 -4.54 31.38
N GLY A 34 7.64 -4.35 30.76
CA GLY A 34 7.20 -3.04 30.26
C GLY A 34 7.19 -2.86 28.73
N PHE A 35 7.56 -3.88 27.95
CA PHE A 35 7.51 -3.82 26.49
C PHE A 35 6.55 -4.84 25.86
N PRO A 36 5.24 -4.83 26.19
CA PRO A 36 4.29 -5.83 25.72
C PRO A 36 4.03 -5.75 24.20
N TYR A 37 4.21 -4.58 23.60
CA TYR A 37 3.82 -4.30 22.20
C TYR A 37 4.97 -4.36 21.19
N LEU A 38 6.21 -4.61 21.60
CA LEU A 38 7.39 -4.42 20.78
C LEU A 38 7.36 -5.19 19.45
N THR A 39 6.89 -6.44 19.45
CA THR A 39 6.79 -7.27 18.24
C THR A 39 5.53 -6.97 17.42
N PHE A 40 4.54 -6.34 18.04
CA PHE A 40 3.25 -6.07 17.39
C PHE A 40 3.27 -4.80 16.53
N PHE A 41 4.06 -3.79 16.85
CA PHE A 41 4.20 -2.60 16.00
C PHE A 41 4.65 -2.94 14.57
N PRO A 42 5.77 -3.69 14.36
CA PRO A 42 6.16 -4.10 13.03
C PRO A 42 5.10 -4.94 12.31
N ALA A 43 4.36 -5.79 13.03
CA ALA A 43 3.30 -6.60 12.46
C ALA A 43 2.16 -5.75 11.88
N VAL A 44 1.72 -4.71 12.60
CA VAL A 44 0.70 -3.76 12.12
C VAL A 44 1.20 -2.99 10.90
N VAL A 45 2.46 -2.52 10.92
CA VAL A 45 3.10 -1.83 9.79
C VAL A 45 3.12 -2.71 8.53
N VAL A 46 3.54 -3.98 8.67
CA VAL A 46 3.57 -4.95 7.57
C VAL A 46 2.16 -5.22 7.03
N ALA A 47 1.19 -5.43 7.92
CA ALA A 47 -0.20 -5.62 7.51
C ALA A 47 -0.77 -4.38 6.79
N ALA A 48 -0.48 -3.17 7.26
CA ALA A 48 -0.92 -1.92 6.63
C ALA A 48 -0.33 -1.74 5.23
N TYR A 49 0.95 -2.05 5.08
CA TYR A 49 1.64 -1.89 3.80
C TYR A 49 1.12 -2.87 2.73
N PHE A 50 1.04 -4.16 3.05
CA PHE A 50 0.71 -5.21 2.07
C PHE A 50 -0.79 -5.47 1.92
N ALA A 51 -1.55 -5.45 3.01
CA ALA A 51 -2.97 -5.82 3.01
C ALA A 51 -3.93 -4.62 3.09
N GLY A 52 -3.46 -3.44 3.51
CA GLY A 52 -4.25 -2.21 3.55
C GLY A 52 -4.96 -1.97 4.88
N LEU A 53 -5.91 -1.02 4.89
CA LEU A 53 -6.53 -0.48 6.10
C LEU A 53 -7.19 -1.52 6.99
N TRP A 54 -8.21 -2.23 6.49
CA TRP A 54 -9.03 -3.10 7.33
C TRP A 54 -8.29 -4.32 7.90
N PRO A 55 -7.45 -5.03 7.11
CA PRO A 55 -6.62 -6.10 7.66
C PRO A 55 -5.62 -5.62 8.70
N SER A 56 -5.04 -4.41 8.55
CA SER A 56 -4.13 -3.86 9.57
C SER A 56 -4.84 -3.46 10.86
N VAL A 57 -6.08 -2.95 10.77
CA VAL A 57 -6.91 -2.70 11.95
C VAL A 57 -7.20 -4.01 12.69
N LEU A 58 -7.50 -5.10 11.98
CA LEU A 58 -7.64 -6.42 12.60
C LEU A 58 -6.37 -6.84 13.31
N THR A 59 -5.20 -6.72 12.65
CA THR A 59 -3.90 -7.03 13.26
C THR A 59 -3.68 -6.20 14.53
N ALA A 60 -3.99 -4.90 14.50
CA ALA A 60 -3.83 -4.00 15.64
C ALA A 60 -4.73 -4.41 16.82
N VAL A 61 -6.00 -4.71 16.56
CA VAL A 61 -6.94 -5.15 17.61
C VAL A 61 -6.49 -6.47 18.25
N LEU A 62 -6.14 -7.45 17.43
CA LEU A 62 -5.65 -8.74 17.93
C LEU A 62 -4.36 -8.59 18.72
N SER A 63 -3.46 -7.72 18.28
CA SER A 63 -2.20 -7.40 18.96
C SER A 63 -2.44 -6.75 20.33
N GLY A 64 -3.33 -5.76 20.37
CA GLY A 64 -3.70 -5.08 21.63
C GLY A 64 -4.33 -6.03 22.63
N LEU A 65 -5.28 -6.85 22.20
CA LEU A 65 -5.95 -7.85 23.03
C LEU A 65 -4.96 -8.92 23.54
N SER A 66 -4.08 -9.40 22.64
CA SER A 66 -3.06 -10.40 23.00
C SER A 66 -2.08 -9.84 24.03
N ALA A 67 -1.60 -8.61 23.83
CA ALA A 67 -0.68 -7.95 24.75
C ALA A 67 -1.35 -7.72 26.12
N TRP A 68 -2.60 -7.30 26.13
CA TRP A 68 -3.36 -7.08 27.34
C TRP A 68 -3.52 -8.36 28.16
N TRP A 69 -3.94 -9.46 27.51
CA TRP A 69 -4.20 -10.73 28.17
C TRP A 69 -2.93 -11.41 28.67
N PHE A 70 -1.86 -11.43 27.87
CA PHE A 70 -0.69 -12.29 28.14
C PHE A 70 0.48 -11.56 28.79
N TRP A 71 0.62 -10.23 28.63
CA TRP A 71 1.85 -9.53 29.01
C TRP A 71 1.67 -8.27 29.87
N ILE A 72 0.47 -7.72 30.00
CA ILE A 72 0.26 -6.50 30.80
C ILE A 72 -0.19 -6.81 32.22
N GLY A 73 -1.11 -7.75 32.40
CA GLY A 73 -1.63 -8.10 33.73
C GLY A 73 -1.81 -9.61 33.83
N ALA A 74 -0.73 -10.37 33.86
CA ALA A 74 -0.74 -11.82 33.69
C ALA A 74 -1.32 -12.64 34.85
N PRO A 75 -2.07 -13.73 34.52
CA PRO A 75 -2.88 -13.95 33.35
C PRO A 75 -4.27 -13.35 33.50
N GLY A 76 -4.70 -12.51 32.54
CA GLY A 76 -6.03 -11.94 32.51
C GLY A 76 -6.08 -10.47 32.08
N PHE A 77 -7.29 -9.90 32.05
CA PHE A 77 -7.48 -8.48 31.77
C PHE A 77 -7.27 -7.63 33.03
N ASP A 78 -6.22 -6.86 33.09
CA ASP A 78 -5.99 -5.85 34.11
C ASP A 78 -6.69 -4.54 33.74
N TRP A 79 -7.48 -4.00 34.66
CA TRP A 79 -8.25 -2.74 34.49
C TRP A 79 -7.62 -1.57 35.24
N SER A 80 -6.30 -1.60 35.45
CA SER A 80 -5.60 -0.48 36.07
C SER A 80 -5.51 0.73 35.16
N ALA A 81 -5.36 1.92 35.74
CA ALA A 81 -5.13 3.15 34.98
C ALA A 81 -3.86 3.08 34.14
N ALA A 82 -2.82 2.41 34.63
CA ALA A 82 -1.57 2.20 33.88
C ALA A 82 -1.81 1.37 32.59
N THR A 83 -2.60 0.30 32.69
CA THR A 83 -3.00 -0.53 31.54
C THR A 83 -3.83 0.27 30.53
N ALA A 84 -4.78 1.07 31.01
CA ALA A 84 -5.57 1.92 30.13
C ALA A 84 -4.69 2.92 29.35
N VAL A 85 -3.74 3.56 30.01
CA VAL A 85 -2.77 4.47 29.38
C VAL A 85 -1.92 3.73 28.35
N ALA A 86 -1.41 2.53 28.68
CA ALA A 86 -0.59 1.73 27.77
C ALA A 86 -1.37 1.32 26.50
N LEU A 87 -2.63 0.89 26.65
CA LEU A 87 -3.50 0.53 25.54
C LEU A 87 -3.87 1.75 24.67
N LEU A 88 -4.17 2.89 25.27
CA LEU A 88 -4.46 4.12 24.55
C LEU A 88 -3.24 4.59 23.77
N PHE A 89 -2.06 4.53 24.38
CA PHE A 89 -0.81 4.89 23.68
C PHE A 89 -0.52 3.94 22.52
N PHE A 90 -0.68 2.63 22.73
CA PHE A 90 -0.58 1.65 21.64
C PHE A 90 -1.56 1.95 20.52
N ALA A 91 -2.84 2.14 20.84
CA ALA A 91 -3.86 2.47 19.85
C ALA A 91 -3.54 3.76 19.07
N PHE A 92 -3.04 4.78 19.76
CA PHE A 92 -2.61 6.03 19.12
C PHE A 92 -1.46 5.80 18.14
N VAL A 93 -0.40 5.09 18.55
CA VAL A 93 0.76 4.82 17.69
C VAL A 93 0.36 4.03 16.46
N VAL A 94 -0.37 2.92 16.63
CA VAL A 94 -0.79 2.11 15.47
C VAL A 94 -1.78 2.83 14.56
N ALA A 95 -2.63 3.72 15.08
CA ALA A 95 -3.50 4.56 14.27
C ALA A 95 -2.68 5.52 13.38
N VAL A 96 -1.65 6.15 13.94
CA VAL A 96 -0.71 7.00 13.20
C VAL A 96 0.03 6.19 12.14
N ASP A 97 0.58 5.02 12.49
CA ASP A 97 1.28 4.14 11.54
C ASP A 97 0.38 3.73 10.38
N ILE A 98 -0.83 3.27 10.66
CA ILE A 98 -1.80 2.87 9.64
C ILE A 98 -2.16 4.06 8.75
N PHE A 99 -2.43 5.23 9.32
CA PHE A 99 -2.77 6.43 8.59
C PHE A 99 -1.67 6.82 7.59
N PHE A 100 -0.42 6.90 8.04
CA PHE A 100 0.70 7.27 7.17
C PHE A 100 0.97 6.21 6.10
N ILE A 101 1.01 4.93 6.47
CA ILE A 101 1.37 3.86 5.53
C ILE A 101 0.28 3.68 4.47
N VAL A 102 -0.99 3.67 4.87
CA VAL A 102 -2.11 3.56 3.93
C VAL A 102 -2.19 4.81 3.04
N GLY A 103 -2.00 5.99 3.61
CA GLY A 103 -1.94 7.25 2.87
C GLY A 103 -0.82 7.26 1.83
N MET A 104 0.41 6.95 2.23
CA MET A 104 1.57 6.90 1.32
C MET A 104 1.38 5.86 0.19
N THR A 105 0.93 4.66 0.52
CA THR A 105 0.72 3.61 -0.50
C THR A 105 -0.41 3.96 -1.46
N SER A 106 -1.44 4.64 -1.00
CA SER A 106 -2.54 5.13 -1.85
C SER A 106 -2.07 6.28 -2.76
N ALA A 107 -1.28 7.21 -2.23
CA ALA A 107 -0.70 8.31 -3.02
C ALA A 107 0.24 7.79 -4.11
N ARG A 108 1.11 6.83 -3.79
CA ARG A 108 1.98 6.17 -4.78
C ARG A 108 1.17 5.51 -5.89
N GLY A 109 0.13 4.76 -5.56
CA GLY A 109 -0.71 4.11 -6.57
C GLY A 109 -1.40 5.11 -7.51
N LYS A 110 -1.82 6.28 -7.00
CA LYS A 110 -2.38 7.37 -7.84
C LYS A 110 -1.32 7.96 -8.77
N LEU A 111 -0.12 8.24 -8.27
CA LEU A 111 0.99 8.77 -9.07
C LEU A 111 1.40 7.81 -10.19
N GLU A 112 1.51 6.51 -9.90
CA GLU A 112 1.80 5.48 -10.90
C GLU A 112 0.73 5.41 -11.98
N ALA A 113 -0.55 5.49 -11.60
CA ALA A 113 -1.67 5.51 -12.55
C ALA A 113 -1.66 6.77 -13.44
N GLU A 114 -1.37 7.94 -12.88
CA GLU A 114 -1.23 9.19 -13.64
C GLU A 114 -0.04 9.16 -14.58
N ALA A 115 1.11 8.66 -14.14
CA ALA A 115 2.29 8.49 -14.98
C ALA A 115 2.02 7.55 -16.17
N ALA A 116 1.37 6.42 -15.93
CA ALA A 116 0.97 5.48 -16.98
C ALA A 116 0.00 6.12 -17.99
N ARG A 117 -0.97 6.91 -17.49
CA ARG A 117 -1.94 7.63 -18.34
C ARG A 117 -1.25 8.69 -19.20
N SER A 118 -0.35 9.46 -18.62
CA SER A 118 0.44 10.47 -19.34
C SER A 118 1.31 9.85 -20.43
N ALA A 119 1.98 8.72 -20.13
CA ALA A 119 2.77 7.98 -21.11
C ALA A 119 1.93 7.45 -22.28
N ALA A 120 0.73 6.92 -22.00
CA ALA A 120 -0.19 6.45 -23.04
C ALA A 120 -0.68 7.59 -23.95
N LEU A 121 -0.97 8.77 -23.38
CA LEU A 121 -1.34 9.96 -24.14
C LEU A 121 -0.20 10.45 -25.02
N ALA A 122 1.03 10.47 -24.53
CA ALA A 122 2.21 10.84 -25.30
C ALA A 122 2.41 9.89 -26.50
N GLN A 123 2.31 8.58 -26.29
CA GLN A 123 2.38 7.60 -27.36
C GLN A 123 1.30 7.79 -28.43
N SER A 124 0.06 8.02 -28.01
CA SER A 124 -1.06 8.26 -28.92
C SER A 124 -0.82 9.52 -29.76
N ARG A 125 -0.30 10.58 -29.15
CA ARG A 125 0.06 11.82 -29.83
C ARG A 125 1.16 11.60 -30.88
N ASP A 126 2.20 10.85 -30.55
CA ASP A 126 3.29 10.56 -31.48
C ASP A 126 2.82 9.73 -32.69
N LEU A 127 1.90 8.79 -32.48
CA LEU A 127 1.29 8.02 -33.57
C LEU A 127 0.47 8.94 -34.51
N LEU A 128 -0.33 9.83 -33.94
CA LEU A 128 -1.11 10.80 -34.72
C LEU A 128 -0.18 11.74 -35.50
N TYR A 129 0.91 12.23 -34.92
CA TYR A 129 1.87 13.07 -35.65
C TYR A 129 2.51 12.34 -36.83
N ARG A 130 2.89 11.08 -36.67
CA ARG A 130 3.43 10.26 -37.77
C ARG A 130 2.40 10.04 -38.88
N GLU A 131 1.16 9.75 -38.51
CA GLU A 131 0.08 9.58 -39.50
C GLU A 131 -0.17 10.87 -40.30
N VAL A 132 -0.22 12.03 -39.59
CA VAL A 132 -0.40 13.34 -40.28
C VAL A 132 0.79 13.63 -41.20
N GLN A 133 2.04 13.41 -40.74
CA GLN A 133 3.21 13.60 -41.59
C GLN A 133 3.18 12.69 -42.82
N HIS A 134 2.75 11.44 -42.67
CA HIS A 134 2.65 10.49 -43.78
C HIS A 134 1.59 10.96 -44.82
N ARG A 135 0.43 11.44 -44.34
CA ARG A 135 -0.62 11.97 -45.20
C ARG A 135 -0.20 13.26 -45.92
N VAL A 136 0.46 14.17 -45.20
CA VAL A 136 0.97 15.42 -45.79
C VAL A 136 2.01 15.09 -46.86
N SER A 137 2.95 14.18 -46.60
CA SER A 137 3.94 13.76 -47.60
C SER A 137 3.30 13.16 -48.87
N ASN A 138 2.30 12.27 -48.68
CA ASN A 138 1.57 11.68 -49.78
C ASN A 138 0.81 12.74 -50.61
N ASN A 139 0.15 13.69 -49.95
CA ASN A 139 -0.55 14.76 -50.63
C ASN A 139 0.40 15.67 -51.46
N ILE A 140 1.57 15.99 -50.92
CA ILE A 140 2.60 16.76 -51.61
C ILE A 140 3.09 16.00 -52.86
N GLN A 141 3.30 14.69 -52.77
CA GLN A 141 3.71 13.85 -53.89
C GLN A 141 2.66 13.86 -55.02
N VAL A 142 1.36 13.73 -54.66
CA VAL A 142 0.26 13.78 -55.63
C VAL A 142 0.22 15.15 -56.32
N VAL A 143 0.29 16.25 -55.58
CA VAL A 143 0.28 17.61 -56.13
C VAL A 143 1.50 17.82 -57.04
N SER A 144 2.70 17.37 -56.61
CA SER A 144 3.92 17.48 -57.40
C SER A 144 3.86 16.69 -58.71
N SER A 145 3.22 15.51 -58.69
CA SER A 145 3.02 14.71 -59.92
C SER A 145 2.05 15.35 -60.90
N LEU A 146 0.96 15.98 -60.42
CA LEU A 146 0.00 16.71 -61.22
C LEU A 146 0.66 17.93 -61.89
N LEU A 147 1.41 18.72 -61.15
CA LEU A 147 2.13 19.89 -61.68
C LEU A 147 3.17 19.51 -62.74
N ARG A 148 3.84 18.37 -62.63
CA ARG A 148 4.76 17.86 -63.64
C ARG A 148 4.05 17.42 -64.91
N LEU A 149 2.85 16.86 -64.82
CA LEU A 149 2.04 16.49 -65.97
C LEU A 149 1.56 17.74 -66.76
N GLU A 150 1.18 18.81 -66.04
CA GLU A 150 0.79 20.07 -66.71
C GLU A 150 1.97 20.81 -67.35
N ALA A 151 3.15 20.77 -66.71
CA ALA A 151 4.34 21.43 -67.27
C ALA A 151 4.99 20.67 -68.43
N GLY A 152 4.58 19.45 -68.73
CA GLY A 152 5.09 18.62 -69.82
C GLY A 152 4.19 18.58 -71.05
N MET A 153 3.05 19.29 -71.04
CA MET A 153 2.20 19.58 -72.18
C MET A 153 2.52 20.93 -72.75
#